data_8d786d40e1167e498710eaf25d76a629
#
_entry.id   8d786d40e1167e498710eaf25d76a629
#
_cell.length_a   1.000
_cell.length_b   1.000
_cell.length_c   1.000
_cell.angle_alpha   90.00
_cell.angle_beta   90.00
_cell.angle_gamma   90.00
#
_symmetry.space_group_name_H-M   'P 1'
#
loop_
_entity.id
_entity.type
_entity.pdbx_description
1 polymer ?
#
loop_
_entity_poly.entity_id
_entity_poly.type
_entity_poly.pdbx_seq_one_letter_code
_entity_poly.pdbx_strand_id
1 'polypeptide(L)'
;MGGNLVELSDAASVDRVARILFGSALDSRPPVSHSGAVWNDPESQQLTTLRINEYGPKSDLDFLSLHIARARADAIVITGKILRDEPSLRYNLRADPRWGDALADWRERTWGLWEPPWLLILTASGRLDFSHPALQGWAKPLIFTSDRTAARKLADSPFPVVADAKPDIRKAIRHLQMARDCQCISIEAGPSTAVSLYERPTMINELLLSIYLDKTIDDRARGAPLIELARLRGRFRSETSATHRCQGQHWSFHRFRR
;
A
#
# COMPACT_ATOMS: atom_id res chain seq x y z
N MET A 1 24.95 -10.40 10.36
CA MET A 1 25.08 -10.60 8.91
C MET A 1 24.41 -9.42 8.19
N GLY A 2 25.21 -8.41 7.82
CA GLY A 2 24.74 -7.24 7.06
C GLY A 2 24.99 -7.48 5.56
N GLY A 3 24.43 -8.54 5.03
CA GLY A 3 24.58 -8.88 3.63
C GLY A 3 23.42 -8.28 2.81
N ASN A 4 23.71 -7.80 1.64
CA ASN A 4 22.80 -7.24 0.63
C ASN A 4 21.54 -8.11 0.43
N LEU A 5 20.51 -7.87 1.23
CA LEU A 5 19.19 -8.53 1.14
C LEU A 5 18.41 -8.15 -0.13
N VAL A 6 18.97 -7.31 -1.01
CA VAL A 6 18.15 -6.54 -1.94
C VAL A 6 18.65 -6.56 -3.39
N GLU A 7 19.37 -7.58 -3.81
CA GLU A 7 19.53 -7.81 -5.24
C GLU A 7 18.40 -8.71 -5.75
N LEU A 8 17.46 -8.11 -6.48
CA LEU A 8 16.44 -8.83 -7.22
C LEU A 8 16.85 -8.90 -8.68
N SER A 9 17.08 -10.09 -9.18
CA SER A 9 17.50 -10.33 -10.56
C SER A 9 16.40 -10.91 -11.45
N ASP A 10 15.41 -11.57 -10.85
CA ASP A 10 14.36 -12.30 -11.53
C ASP A 10 13.14 -12.58 -10.62
N ALA A 11 12.09 -13.17 -11.17
CA ALA A 11 10.88 -13.55 -10.43
C ALA A 11 11.17 -14.48 -9.23
N ALA A 12 12.09 -15.43 -9.35
CA ALA A 12 12.40 -16.36 -8.27
C ALA A 12 13.12 -15.66 -7.10
N SER A 13 13.92 -14.63 -7.39
CA SER A 13 14.53 -13.80 -6.36
C SER A 13 13.51 -12.97 -5.59
N VAL A 14 12.43 -12.50 -6.24
CA VAL A 14 11.32 -11.82 -5.57
C VAL A 14 10.60 -12.75 -4.60
N ASP A 15 10.28 -13.98 -5.02
CA ASP A 15 9.65 -14.99 -4.14
C ASP A 15 10.52 -15.31 -2.92
N ARG A 16 11.83 -15.47 -3.14
CA ARG A 16 12.79 -15.74 -2.07
C ARG A 16 12.86 -14.58 -1.06
N VAL A 17 12.96 -13.34 -1.58
CA VAL A 17 13.03 -12.15 -0.71
C VAL A 17 11.71 -11.92 0.01
N ALA A 18 10.57 -12.10 -0.63
CA ALA A 18 9.27 -12.00 0.01
C ALA A 18 9.12 -13.01 1.16
N ARG A 19 9.60 -14.26 0.97
CA ARG A 19 9.62 -15.29 2.01
C ARG A 19 10.52 -14.91 3.19
N ILE A 20 11.68 -14.36 2.93
CA ILE A 20 12.60 -13.88 3.97
C ILE A 20 11.97 -12.70 4.71
N LEU A 21 11.40 -11.74 3.98
CA LEU A 21 10.85 -10.50 4.52
C LEU A 21 9.64 -10.75 5.43
N PHE A 22 8.71 -11.61 5.02
CA PHE A 22 7.47 -11.86 5.77
C PHE A 22 7.47 -13.18 6.56
N GLY A 23 8.55 -13.95 6.53
CA GLY A 23 8.60 -15.28 7.16
C GLY A 23 7.72 -16.32 6.46
N SER A 24 7.15 -16.02 5.31
CA SER A 24 6.30 -16.93 4.51
C SER A 24 6.26 -16.53 3.03
N ALA A 25 5.99 -17.52 2.17
CA ALA A 25 5.77 -17.25 0.75
C ALA A 25 4.52 -16.38 0.54
N LEU A 26 4.57 -15.52 -0.47
CA LEU A 26 3.40 -14.82 -0.99
C LEU A 26 2.80 -15.66 -2.13
N ASP A 27 2.06 -16.69 -1.77
CA ASP A 27 1.56 -17.77 -2.62
C ASP A 27 0.13 -17.53 -3.15
N SER A 28 -0.42 -16.37 -2.89
CA SER A 28 -1.78 -16.02 -3.27
C SER A 28 -1.95 -14.52 -3.50
N ARG A 29 -2.98 -14.18 -4.26
CA ARG A 29 -3.44 -12.80 -4.49
C ARG A 29 -4.74 -12.60 -3.71
N PRO A 30 -4.70 -12.01 -2.51
CA PRO A 30 -5.91 -11.78 -1.71
C PRO A 30 -6.80 -10.73 -2.38
N PRO A 31 -8.16 -10.86 -2.31
CA PRO A 31 -9.06 -9.89 -2.91
C PRO A 31 -8.82 -8.45 -2.48
N VAL A 32 -8.49 -8.23 -1.20
CA VAL A 32 -8.14 -6.91 -0.67
C VAL A 32 -6.94 -7.06 0.27
N SER A 33 -5.82 -6.46 -0.11
CA SER A 33 -4.61 -6.35 0.70
C SER A 33 -4.41 -4.90 1.14
N HIS A 34 -4.05 -4.68 2.39
CA HIS A 34 -3.68 -3.36 2.91
C HIS A 34 -2.21 -3.37 3.27
N SER A 35 -1.48 -2.33 2.88
CA SER A 35 -0.07 -2.13 3.22
C SER A 35 0.09 -0.89 4.07
N GLY A 36 0.95 -0.97 5.09
CA GLY A 36 1.21 0.18 5.95
C GLY A 36 2.50 0.06 6.75
N ALA A 37 3.02 1.19 7.16
CA ALA A 37 4.17 1.30 8.05
C ALA A 37 3.77 2.00 9.36
N VAL A 38 4.21 1.43 10.47
CA VAL A 38 3.88 1.90 11.82
C VAL A 38 5.10 1.86 12.73
N TRP A 39 5.05 2.64 13.78
CA TRP A 39 5.93 2.52 14.93
C TRP A 39 5.19 1.82 16.07
N ASN A 40 5.86 0.88 16.72
CA ASN A 40 5.34 0.28 17.94
C ASN A 40 5.93 1.02 19.14
N ASP A 41 5.12 1.84 19.79
CA ASP A 41 5.54 2.57 20.97
C ASP A 41 5.90 1.58 22.10
N PRO A 42 7.14 1.55 22.56
CA PRO A 42 7.57 0.58 23.58
C PRO A 42 6.92 0.80 24.95
N GLU A 43 6.45 2.01 25.24
CA GLU A 43 5.82 2.34 26.54
C GLU A 43 4.34 1.96 26.54
N SER A 44 3.60 2.42 25.55
CA SER A 44 2.15 2.19 25.46
C SER A 44 1.77 0.89 24.73
N GLN A 45 2.72 0.26 24.02
CA GLN A 45 2.47 -0.87 23.11
C GLN A 45 1.45 -0.56 21.99
N GLN A 46 1.19 0.71 21.77
CA GLN A 46 0.27 1.19 20.75
C GLN A 46 0.99 1.36 19.42
N LEU A 47 0.38 0.85 18.35
CA LEU A 47 0.83 1.13 17.01
C LEU A 47 0.48 2.57 16.62
N THR A 48 1.44 3.28 16.07
CA THR A 48 1.27 4.65 15.55
C THR A 48 1.73 4.68 14.10
N THR A 49 0.95 5.28 13.22
CA THR A 49 1.35 5.39 11.81
C THR A 49 2.61 6.23 11.67
N LEU A 50 3.45 5.88 10.70
CA LEU A 50 4.58 6.68 10.29
C LEU A 50 4.14 7.70 9.22
N ARG A 51 4.56 8.95 9.39
CA ARG A 51 4.44 9.96 8.33
C ARG A 51 5.59 9.81 7.36
N ILE A 52 5.28 9.82 6.08
CA ILE A 52 6.27 9.82 5.00
C ILE A 52 6.81 11.25 4.86
N ASN A 53 7.93 11.52 5.51
CA ASN A 53 8.63 12.80 5.46
C ASN A 53 10.14 12.61 5.71
N GLU A 54 10.91 13.69 5.74
CA GLU A 54 12.35 13.66 5.94
C GLU A 54 12.78 13.21 7.36
N TYR A 55 11.86 13.28 8.33
CA TYR A 55 12.09 12.93 9.74
C TYR A 55 11.73 11.48 10.08
N GLY A 56 11.00 10.81 9.17
CA GLY A 56 10.59 9.42 9.35
C GLY A 56 11.75 8.44 9.21
N PRO A 57 11.67 7.30 9.91
CA PRO A 57 12.62 6.22 9.67
C PRO A 57 12.50 5.75 8.21
N LYS A 58 13.64 5.50 7.59
CA LYS A 58 13.71 5.06 6.18
C LYS A 58 14.14 3.61 6.12
N SER A 59 13.46 2.83 5.31
CA SER A 59 13.79 1.44 5.11
C SER A 59 13.58 1.04 3.64
N ASP A 60 14.67 0.66 2.99
CA ASP A 60 14.58 0.06 1.64
C ASP A 60 13.71 -1.20 1.64
N LEU A 61 13.70 -1.95 2.75
CA LEU A 61 12.86 -3.14 2.88
C LEU A 61 11.37 -2.81 3.01
N ASP A 62 11.01 -1.72 3.69
CA ASP A 62 9.62 -1.23 3.74
C ASP A 62 9.16 -0.79 2.36
N PHE A 63 10.00 -0.03 1.66
CA PHE A 63 9.74 0.39 0.29
C PHE A 63 9.59 -0.81 -0.67
N LEU A 64 10.46 -1.82 -0.55
CA LEU A 64 10.35 -3.08 -1.30
C LEU A 64 9.06 -3.83 -0.97
N SER A 65 8.68 -3.92 0.32
CA SER A 65 7.42 -4.52 0.77
C SER A 65 6.21 -3.92 0.04
N LEU A 66 6.18 -2.59 -0.06
CA LEU A 66 5.14 -1.85 -0.77
C LEU A 66 5.15 -2.17 -2.28
N HIS A 67 6.32 -2.24 -2.90
CA HIS A 67 6.44 -2.58 -4.33
C HIS A 67 6.05 -4.03 -4.63
N ILE A 68 6.33 -4.97 -3.73
CA ILE A 68 5.85 -6.35 -3.81
C ILE A 68 4.31 -6.40 -3.74
N ALA A 69 3.69 -5.61 -2.86
CA ALA A 69 2.22 -5.50 -2.81
C ALA A 69 1.63 -4.96 -4.11
N ARG A 70 2.23 -3.90 -4.67
CA ARG A 70 1.85 -3.31 -5.96
C ARG A 70 1.99 -4.27 -7.13
N ALA A 71 3.06 -5.06 -7.15
CA ALA A 71 3.31 -6.02 -8.23
C ALA A 71 2.24 -7.12 -8.31
N ARG A 72 1.61 -7.49 -7.19
CA ARG A 72 0.52 -8.50 -7.15
C ARG A 72 -0.86 -7.95 -7.49
N ALA A 73 -1.02 -6.63 -7.52
CA ALA A 73 -2.33 -6.01 -7.57
C ALA A 73 -2.83 -5.76 -9.01
N ASP A 74 -4.14 -5.95 -9.24
CA ASP A 74 -4.85 -5.46 -10.43
C ASP A 74 -5.21 -3.99 -10.28
N ALA A 75 -5.38 -3.54 -9.03
CA ALA A 75 -5.67 -2.15 -8.72
C ALA A 75 -4.98 -1.71 -7.42
N ILE A 76 -4.64 -0.43 -7.37
CA ILE A 76 -4.07 0.25 -6.19
C ILE A 76 -5.05 1.37 -5.82
N VAL A 77 -5.40 1.48 -4.54
CA VAL A 77 -6.30 2.51 -4.03
C VAL A 77 -5.52 3.47 -3.14
N ILE A 78 -5.53 4.73 -3.52
CA ILE A 78 -4.95 5.84 -2.78
C ILE A 78 -5.97 6.93 -2.51
N THR A 79 -5.58 7.97 -1.78
CA THR A 79 -6.40 9.16 -1.59
C THR A 79 -5.82 10.37 -2.30
N GLY A 80 -6.65 11.32 -2.68
CA GLY A 80 -6.17 12.61 -3.19
C GLY A 80 -5.33 13.41 -2.18
N LYS A 81 -5.39 13.05 -0.89
CA LYS A 81 -4.49 13.61 0.13
C LYS A 81 -3.05 13.13 -0.09
N ILE A 82 -2.85 11.84 -0.36
CA ILE A 82 -1.52 11.28 -0.62
C ILE A 82 -0.84 12.00 -1.78
N LEU A 83 -1.55 12.25 -2.88
CA LEU A 83 -0.97 13.01 -4.01
C LEU A 83 -0.53 14.42 -3.61
N ARG A 84 -1.26 15.08 -2.71
CA ARG A 84 -0.85 16.42 -2.23
C ARG A 84 0.31 16.39 -1.24
N ASP A 85 0.39 15.34 -0.43
CA ASP A 85 1.43 15.19 0.58
C ASP A 85 2.75 14.68 -0.03
N GLU A 86 2.68 13.96 -1.16
CA GLU A 86 3.81 13.30 -1.81
C GLU A 86 3.96 13.71 -3.29
N PRO A 87 4.39 14.95 -3.57
CA PRO A 87 4.39 15.51 -4.94
C PRO A 87 5.33 14.79 -5.92
N SER A 88 6.26 13.99 -5.43
CA SER A 88 7.18 13.18 -6.25
C SER A 88 6.77 11.71 -6.40
N LEU A 89 5.65 11.30 -5.79
CA LEU A 89 5.17 9.92 -5.83
C LEU A 89 4.98 9.44 -7.28
N ARG A 90 5.41 8.22 -7.55
CA ARG A 90 5.26 7.56 -8.85
C ARG A 90 4.72 6.15 -8.68
N TYR A 91 3.88 5.72 -9.61
CA TYR A 91 3.39 4.35 -9.71
C TYR A 91 3.98 3.71 -10.98
N ASN A 92 5.24 3.30 -10.87
CA ASN A 92 5.93 2.59 -11.93
C ASN A 92 6.87 1.56 -11.28
N LEU A 93 6.58 0.27 -11.45
CA LEU A 93 7.43 -0.80 -10.92
C LEU A 93 8.86 -0.71 -11.46
N ARG A 94 9.02 -0.41 -12.75
CA ARG A 94 10.33 -0.34 -13.41
C ARG A 94 11.15 0.92 -13.08
N ALA A 95 10.57 1.85 -12.29
CA ALA A 95 11.27 3.10 -11.95
C ALA A 95 12.44 2.91 -10.97
N ASP A 96 12.42 1.85 -10.15
CA ASP A 96 13.56 1.54 -9.28
C ASP A 96 14.52 0.59 -10.01
N PRO A 97 15.74 1.05 -10.32
CA PRO A 97 16.72 0.24 -11.05
C PRO A 97 17.19 -1.01 -10.29
N ARG A 98 16.99 -1.06 -8.99
CA ARG A 98 17.40 -2.21 -8.15
C ARG A 98 16.42 -3.37 -8.25
N TRP A 99 15.13 -3.10 -8.48
CA TRP A 99 14.06 -4.11 -8.31
C TRP A 99 13.06 -4.14 -9.46
N GLY A 100 13.00 -3.07 -10.24
CA GLY A 100 11.89 -2.82 -11.14
C GLY A 100 11.68 -3.93 -12.16
N ASP A 101 12.73 -4.38 -12.80
CA ASP A 101 12.64 -5.43 -13.80
C ASP A 101 12.26 -6.79 -13.21
N ALA A 102 12.85 -7.16 -12.06
CA ALA A 102 12.51 -8.39 -11.38
C ALA A 102 11.05 -8.41 -10.87
N LEU A 103 10.56 -7.28 -10.34
CA LEU A 103 9.17 -7.15 -9.91
C LEU A 103 8.18 -7.19 -11.09
N ALA A 104 8.54 -6.61 -12.22
CA ALA A 104 7.74 -6.67 -13.43
C ALA A 104 7.70 -8.12 -13.99
N ASP A 105 8.84 -8.78 -14.06
CA ASP A 105 8.94 -10.19 -14.46
C ASP A 105 8.11 -11.11 -13.52
N TRP A 106 8.21 -10.87 -12.21
CA TRP A 106 7.41 -11.59 -11.21
C TRP A 106 5.90 -11.36 -11.37
N ARG A 107 5.48 -10.11 -11.61
CA ARG A 107 4.10 -9.75 -11.90
C ARG A 107 3.57 -10.51 -13.12
N GLU A 108 4.34 -10.50 -14.20
CA GLU A 108 3.96 -11.09 -15.47
C GLU A 108 3.97 -12.62 -15.40
N ARG A 109 5.06 -13.23 -14.94
CA ARG A 109 5.25 -14.70 -15.00
C ARG A 109 4.58 -15.45 -13.87
N THR A 110 4.61 -14.89 -12.65
CA THR A 110 4.03 -15.58 -11.49
C THR A 110 2.52 -15.37 -11.40
N TRP A 111 2.05 -14.17 -11.76
CA TRP A 111 0.65 -13.79 -11.57
C TRP A 111 -0.14 -13.65 -12.89
N GLY A 112 0.50 -13.71 -14.03
CA GLY A 112 -0.15 -13.53 -15.34
C GLY A 112 -0.67 -12.10 -15.57
N LEU A 113 -0.09 -11.10 -14.91
CA LEU A 113 -0.53 -9.71 -14.91
C LEU A 113 0.28 -8.87 -15.91
N TRP A 114 -0.08 -8.96 -17.19
CA TRP A 114 0.59 -8.21 -18.25
C TRP A 114 0.18 -6.75 -18.34
N GLU A 115 -1.08 -6.47 -17.96
CA GLU A 115 -1.63 -5.13 -18.01
C GLU A 115 -1.24 -4.31 -16.77
N PRO A 116 -1.01 -2.99 -16.92
CA PRO A 116 -0.82 -2.10 -15.78
C PRO A 116 -2.02 -2.11 -14.84
N PRO A 117 -1.82 -1.97 -13.51
CA PRO A 117 -2.92 -1.90 -12.57
C PRO A 117 -3.73 -0.60 -12.71
N TRP A 118 -4.97 -0.63 -12.31
CA TRP A 118 -5.71 0.59 -12.06
C TRP A 118 -5.13 1.34 -10.86
N LEU A 119 -5.03 2.67 -10.97
CA LEU A 119 -4.73 3.55 -9.84
C LEU A 119 -5.99 4.33 -9.49
N LEU A 120 -6.75 3.85 -8.52
CA LEU A 120 -7.96 4.53 -8.07
C LEU A 120 -7.61 5.60 -7.04
N ILE A 121 -7.96 6.85 -7.37
CA ILE A 121 -7.79 8.00 -6.49
C ILE A 121 -9.14 8.33 -5.84
N LEU A 122 -9.28 8.02 -4.54
CA LEU A 122 -10.45 8.41 -3.76
C LEU A 122 -10.31 9.86 -3.31
N THR A 123 -11.24 10.73 -3.74
CA THR A 123 -11.24 12.15 -3.39
C THR A 123 -12.64 12.68 -3.13
N ALA A 124 -12.86 13.32 -1.99
CA ALA A 124 -14.11 14.00 -1.70
C ALA A 124 -14.17 15.41 -2.28
N SER A 125 -13.03 16.08 -2.45
CA SER A 125 -12.96 17.49 -2.88
C SER A 125 -12.89 17.70 -4.38
N GLY A 126 -12.49 16.67 -5.15
CA GLY A 126 -12.16 16.76 -6.57
C GLY A 126 -10.96 17.67 -6.89
N ARG A 127 -10.17 18.04 -5.89
CA ARG A 127 -8.96 18.85 -6.10
C ARG A 127 -7.79 17.95 -6.39
N LEU A 128 -7.46 17.80 -7.65
CA LEU A 128 -6.33 16.99 -8.14
C LEU A 128 -5.50 17.82 -9.12
N ASP A 129 -4.19 17.67 -9.03
CA ASP A 129 -3.27 18.14 -10.05
C ASP A 129 -3.06 17.00 -11.05
N PHE A 130 -3.59 17.15 -12.26
CA PHE A 130 -3.49 16.12 -13.30
C PHE A 130 -2.08 15.98 -13.87
N SER A 131 -1.18 16.95 -13.63
CA SER A 131 0.23 16.87 -14.00
C SER A 131 1.07 16.05 -12.99
N HIS A 132 0.47 15.62 -11.88
CA HIS A 132 1.15 14.87 -10.83
C HIS A 132 1.82 13.61 -11.39
N PRO A 133 3.10 13.33 -11.06
CA PRO A 133 3.86 12.21 -11.64
C PRO A 133 3.22 10.84 -11.45
N ALA A 134 2.45 10.64 -10.36
CA ALA A 134 1.72 9.40 -10.13
C ALA A 134 0.63 9.13 -11.18
N LEU A 135 0.08 10.18 -11.80
CA LEU A 135 -0.97 10.09 -12.82
C LEU A 135 -0.42 10.01 -14.25
N GLN A 136 0.86 10.29 -14.43
CA GLN A 136 1.57 10.24 -15.72
C GLN A 136 2.38 8.97 -15.90
N GLY A 137 2.21 8.02 -15.00
CA GLY A 137 3.05 6.83 -14.93
C GLY A 137 2.48 5.62 -15.66
N TRP A 138 2.96 4.46 -15.23
CA TRP A 138 2.58 3.15 -15.75
C TRP A 138 1.15 2.73 -15.36
N ALA A 139 0.67 3.06 -14.16
CA ALA A 139 -0.67 2.68 -13.70
C ALA A 139 -1.77 3.46 -14.45
N LYS A 140 -2.97 2.86 -14.59
CA LYS A 140 -4.14 3.45 -15.27
C LYS A 140 -4.96 4.27 -14.27
N PRO A 141 -4.96 5.63 -14.31
CA PRO A 141 -5.69 6.43 -13.33
C PRO A 141 -7.20 6.27 -13.47
N LEU A 142 -7.90 6.23 -12.33
CA LEU A 142 -9.34 6.23 -12.18
C LEU A 142 -9.72 7.08 -10.97
N ILE A 143 -10.57 8.08 -11.14
CA ILE A 143 -10.96 8.97 -10.05
C ILE A 143 -12.31 8.52 -9.51
N PHE A 144 -12.39 8.32 -8.18
CA PHE A 144 -13.63 8.03 -7.48
C PHE A 144 -13.96 9.17 -6.51
N THR A 145 -15.09 9.86 -6.74
CA THR A 145 -15.38 11.13 -6.06
C THR A 145 -16.83 11.26 -5.63
N SER A 146 -17.14 12.34 -4.89
CA SER A 146 -18.51 12.73 -4.57
C SER A 146 -19.24 13.24 -5.82
N ASP A 147 -20.57 13.13 -5.78
CA ASP A 147 -21.42 13.27 -6.96
C ASP A 147 -21.31 14.61 -7.72
N ARG A 148 -21.94 15.67 -7.24
CA ARG A 148 -22.19 16.83 -8.11
C ARG A 148 -21.09 17.88 -8.10
N THR A 149 -20.63 18.30 -6.93
CA THR A 149 -19.71 19.45 -6.83
C THR A 149 -18.28 19.06 -7.16
N ALA A 150 -17.82 17.93 -6.68
CA ALA A 150 -16.47 17.46 -6.96
C ALA A 150 -16.35 16.91 -8.39
N ALA A 151 -17.38 16.22 -8.91
CA ALA A 151 -17.41 15.75 -10.30
C ALA A 151 -17.38 16.91 -11.30
N ARG A 152 -18.06 18.05 -11.02
CA ARG A 152 -17.97 19.25 -11.87
C ARG A 152 -16.57 19.83 -11.95
N LYS A 153 -15.79 19.79 -10.85
CA LYS A 153 -14.39 20.23 -10.85
C LYS A 153 -13.47 19.30 -11.65
N LEU A 154 -13.94 18.11 -11.94
CA LEU A 154 -13.23 17.07 -12.69
C LEU A 154 -13.80 16.91 -14.11
N ALA A 155 -14.65 17.83 -14.59
CA ALA A 155 -15.27 17.75 -15.92
C ALA A 155 -14.23 17.68 -17.05
N ASP A 156 -13.11 18.39 -16.88
CA ASP A 156 -11.99 18.42 -17.84
C ASP A 156 -10.91 17.38 -17.51
N SER A 157 -11.22 16.38 -16.67
CA SER A 157 -10.27 15.33 -16.32
C SER A 157 -9.88 14.50 -17.55
N PRO A 158 -8.58 14.28 -17.81
CA PRO A 158 -8.13 13.36 -18.86
C PRO A 158 -8.35 11.90 -18.49
N PHE A 159 -8.80 11.61 -17.25
CA PHE A 159 -8.99 10.26 -16.72
C PHE A 159 -10.46 9.96 -16.44
N PRO A 160 -10.88 8.70 -16.48
CA PRO A 160 -12.23 8.30 -16.10
C PRO A 160 -12.58 8.77 -14.69
N VAL A 161 -13.79 9.33 -14.54
CA VAL A 161 -14.33 9.81 -13.26
C VAL A 161 -15.59 9.03 -12.92
N VAL A 162 -15.63 8.45 -11.74
CA VAL A 162 -16.79 7.78 -11.16
C VAL A 162 -17.30 8.60 -9.99
N ALA A 163 -18.55 9.05 -10.07
CA ALA A 163 -19.19 9.84 -9.03
C ALA A 163 -20.18 8.99 -8.23
N ASP A 164 -20.12 9.07 -6.90
CA ASP A 164 -21.06 8.45 -5.98
C ASP A 164 -21.55 9.47 -4.95
N ALA A 165 -22.82 9.44 -4.58
CA ALA A 165 -23.41 10.38 -3.63
C ALA A 165 -22.72 10.41 -2.26
N LYS A 166 -22.18 9.25 -1.84
CA LYS A 166 -21.40 9.09 -0.61
C LYS A 166 -20.19 8.22 -0.90
N PRO A 167 -19.14 8.80 -1.50
CA PRO A 167 -17.95 8.04 -1.86
C PRO A 167 -17.23 7.57 -0.59
N ASP A 168 -17.00 6.30 -0.50
CA ASP A 168 -16.18 5.69 0.53
C ASP A 168 -15.28 4.60 -0.08
N ILE A 169 -14.31 4.15 0.69
CA ILE A 169 -13.34 3.18 0.22
C ILE A 169 -13.97 1.82 -0.08
N ARG A 170 -15.04 1.44 0.64
CA ARG A 170 -15.73 0.15 0.42
C ARG A 170 -16.46 0.13 -0.94
N LYS A 171 -17.08 1.25 -1.31
CA LYS A 171 -17.71 1.41 -2.62
C LYS A 171 -16.68 1.47 -3.74
N ALA A 172 -15.56 2.16 -3.52
CA ALA A 172 -14.45 2.20 -4.46
C ALA A 172 -13.91 0.80 -4.76
N ILE A 173 -13.70 -0.04 -3.72
CA ILE A 173 -13.28 -1.43 -3.87
C ILE A 173 -14.32 -2.24 -4.67
N ARG A 174 -15.60 -2.14 -4.32
CA ARG A 174 -16.67 -2.83 -5.06
C ARG A 174 -16.74 -2.42 -6.53
N HIS A 175 -16.54 -1.13 -6.81
CA HIS A 175 -16.49 -0.64 -8.20
C HIS A 175 -15.33 -1.29 -8.96
N LEU A 176 -14.14 -1.37 -8.37
CA LEU A 176 -13.00 -2.05 -8.99
C LEU A 176 -13.29 -3.54 -9.23
N GLN A 177 -13.90 -4.23 -8.28
CA GLN A 177 -14.25 -5.64 -8.40
C GLN A 177 -15.31 -5.89 -9.47
N MET A 178 -16.38 -5.10 -9.48
CA MET A 178 -17.56 -5.37 -10.35
C MET A 178 -17.45 -4.74 -11.74
N ALA A 179 -16.88 -3.54 -11.84
CA ALA A 179 -16.82 -2.80 -13.09
C ALA A 179 -15.46 -2.88 -13.80
N ARG A 180 -14.41 -3.36 -13.12
CA ARG A 180 -13.05 -3.48 -13.65
C ARG A 180 -12.48 -4.89 -13.52
N ASP A 181 -13.25 -5.84 -13.01
CA ASP A 181 -12.88 -7.25 -12.78
C ASP A 181 -11.56 -7.42 -12.01
N CYS A 182 -11.29 -6.51 -11.06
CA CYS A 182 -10.08 -6.57 -10.24
C CYS A 182 -10.20 -7.67 -9.19
N GLN A 183 -9.31 -8.66 -9.24
CA GLN A 183 -9.28 -9.80 -8.32
C GLN A 183 -8.43 -9.53 -7.08
N CYS A 184 -7.43 -8.65 -7.19
CA CYS A 184 -6.53 -8.29 -6.10
C CYS A 184 -6.34 -6.77 -6.05
N ILE A 185 -6.77 -6.15 -4.95
CA ILE A 185 -6.73 -4.70 -4.76
C ILE A 185 -5.78 -4.38 -3.61
N SER A 186 -4.73 -3.59 -3.89
CA SER A 186 -3.81 -3.07 -2.88
C SER A 186 -4.32 -1.73 -2.34
N ILE A 187 -4.49 -1.64 -1.04
CA ILE A 187 -4.89 -0.41 -0.35
C ILE A 187 -3.65 0.25 0.24
N GLU A 188 -3.40 1.48 -0.18
CA GLU A 188 -2.32 2.33 0.33
C GLU A 188 -2.86 3.61 0.99
N ALA A 189 -4.13 3.59 1.38
CA ALA A 189 -4.79 4.70 2.06
C ALA A 189 -4.43 4.73 3.54
N GLY A 190 -4.27 5.94 4.08
CA GLY A 190 -4.01 6.14 5.51
C GLY A 190 -5.15 5.63 6.41
N PRO A 191 -4.90 5.51 7.73
CA PRO A 191 -5.79 4.83 8.66
C PRO A 191 -7.18 5.43 8.74
N SER A 192 -7.34 6.75 8.65
CA SER A 192 -8.65 7.41 8.67
C SER A 192 -9.57 6.96 7.52
N THR A 193 -9.00 6.61 6.38
CA THR A 193 -9.74 6.09 5.22
C THR A 193 -9.90 4.58 5.30
N ALA A 194 -8.86 3.85 5.72
CA ALA A 194 -8.84 2.40 5.72
C ALA A 194 -9.60 1.77 6.90
N VAL A 195 -9.84 2.50 8.00
CA VAL A 195 -10.45 1.96 9.24
C VAL A 195 -11.77 1.23 8.97
N SER A 196 -12.61 1.77 8.11
CA SER A 196 -13.90 1.14 7.77
C SER A 196 -13.77 -0.23 7.14
N LEU A 197 -12.63 -0.55 6.50
CA LEU A 197 -12.39 -1.87 5.90
C LEU A 197 -12.17 -2.97 6.94
N TYR A 198 -11.82 -2.59 8.17
CA TYR A 198 -11.64 -3.50 9.31
C TYR A 198 -12.92 -3.70 10.14
N GLU A 199 -13.95 -2.88 9.89
CA GLU A 199 -15.27 -3.02 10.53
C GLU A 199 -16.06 -4.17 9.89
N ARG A 200 -17.06 -4.69 10.63
CA ARG A 200 -17.89 -5.78 10.12
C ARG A 200 -18.91 -5.29 9.08
N PRO A 201 -19.09 -6.00 7.97
CA PRO A 201 -18.28 -7.13 7.50
C PRO A 201 -16.90 -6.65 7.03
N THR A 202 -15.83 -7.27 7.54
CA THR A 202 -14.44 -6.88 7.21
C THR A 202 -14.13 -7.17 5.74
N MET A 203 -13.53 -6.21 5.04
CA MET A 203 -13.12 -6.38 3.64
C MET A 203 -11.65 -6.75 3.48
N ILE A 204 -10.80 -6.46 4.48
CA ILE A 204 -9.37 -6.81 4.41
C ILE A 204 -9.18 -8.32 4.54
N ASN A 205 -8.51 -8.91 3.55
CA ASN A 205 -8.13 -10.32 3.52
C ASN A 205 -6.67 -10.52 3.95
N GLU A 206 -5.82 -9.55 3.64
CA GLU A 206 -4.40 -9.54 4.00
C GLU A 206 -3.97 -8.15 4.47
N LEU A 207 -3.11 -8.11 5.48
CA LEU A 207 -2.40 -6.90 5.88
C LEU A 207 -0.90 -7.19 5.85
N LEU A 208 -0.17 -6.40 5.08
CA LEU A 208 1.30 -6.33 5.08
C LEU A 208 1.70 -5.13 5.92
N LEU A 209 2.31 -5.36 7.07
CA LEU A 209 2.60 -4.33 8.06
C LEU A 209 4.09 -4.30 8.37
N SER A 210 4.73 -3.18 8.06
CA SER A 210 6.10 -2.89 8.48
C SER A 210 6.06 -2.18 9.83
N ILE A 211 6.75 -2.73 10.83
CA ILE A 211 6.79 -2.17 12.18
C ILE A 211 8.21 -1.72 12.49
N TYR A 212 8.38 -0.43 12.71
CA TYR A 212 9.61 0.16 13.23
C TYR A 212 9.74 -0.14 14.74
N LEU A 213 10.87 -0.70 15.16
CA LEU A 213 11.05 -1.27 16.50
C LEU A 213 11.97 -0.45 17.40
N ASP A 214 12.68 0.55 16.88
CA ASP A 214 13.57 1.36 17.74
C ASP A 214 12.76 2.18 18.74
N LYS A 215 13.35 2.43 19.91
CA LYS A 215 12.66 3.00 21.08
C LYS A 215 12.14 4.41 20.86
N THR A 216 12.76 5.16 19.97
CA THR A 216 12.45 6.58 19.76
C THR A 216 12.15 6.87 18.31
N ILE A 217 11.25 7.82 18.09
CA ILE A 217 10.92 8.37 16.77
C ILE A 217 10.82 9.89 16.90
N ASP A 218 11.20 10.63 15.87
CA ASP A 218 10.97 12.07 15.81
C ASP A 218 9.47 12.36 15.83
N ASP A 219 9.02 13.30 16.66
CA ASP A 219 7.60 13.64 16.80
C ASP A 219 6.96 14.11 15.47
N ARG A 220 7.77 14.70 14.57
CA ARG A 220 7.33 15.12 13.23
C ARG A 220 7.03 13.95 12.31
N ALA A 221 7.62 12.78 12.58
CA ALA A 221 7.35 11.53 11.88
C ALA A 221 6.20 10.72 12.50
N ARG A 222 5.74 11.10 13.69
CA ARG A 222 4.63 10.43 14.38
C ARG A 222 3.31 10.83 13.74
N GLY A 223 2.58 9.84 13.27
CA GLY A 223 1.23 9.99 12.69
C GLY A 223 0.11 9.76 13.70
N ALA A 224 -1.01 9.26 13.24
CA ALA A 224 -2.16 8.95 14.09
C ALA A 224 -1.95 7.65 14.86
N PRO A 225 -2.37 7.59 16.14
CA PRO A 225 -2.40 6.35 16.89
C PRO A 225 -3.43 5.38 16.27
N LEU A 226 -3.10 4.09 16.33
CA LEU A 226 -3.95 3.00 15.88
C LEU A 226 -4.43 2.17 17.07
N ILE A 227 -4.44 0.86 16.90
CA ILE A 227 -4.74 -0.11 17.94
C ILE A 227 -3.47 -0.80 18.40
N GLU A 228 -3.50 -1.42 19.55
CA GLU A 228 -2.44 -2.31 20.00
C GLU A 228 -2.22 -3.49 19.06
N LEU A 229 -0.97 -3.93 18.92
CA LEU A 229 -0.63 -5.06 18.05
C LEU A 229 -1.39 -6.35 18.45
N ALA A 230 -1.58 -6.59 19.75
CA ALA A 230 -2.35 -7.73 20.25
C ALA A 230 -3.81 -7.72 19.75
N ARG A 231 -4.45 -6.55 19.76
CA ARG A 231 -5.83 -6.38 19.24
C ARG A 231 -5.89 -6.54 17.72
N LEU A 232 -4.86 -6.10 17.01
CA LEU A 232 -4.75 -6.31 15.57
C LEU A 232 -4.66 -7.80 15.25
N ARG A 233 -3.81 -8.56 15.95
CA ARG A 233 -3.66 -10.02 15.83
C ARG A 233 -5.00 -10.75 15.97
N GLY A 234 -5.83 -10.34 16.91
CA GLY A 234 -7.15 -10.95 17.12
C GLY A 234 -8.16 -10.76 15.96
N ARG A 235 -7.83 -9.94 14.97
CA ARG A 235 -8.69 -9.73 13.78
C ARG A 235 -8.37 -10.66 12.62
N PHE A 236 -7.25 -11.37 12.67
CA PHE A 236 -6.75 -12.26 11.62
C PHE A 236 -6.62 -13.69 12.13
N ARG A 237 -6.66 -14.66 11.20
CA ARG A 237 -6.53 -16.10 11.52
C ARG A 237 -5.08 -16.54 11.64
N SER A 238 -4.20 -15.90 10.88
CA SER A 238 -2.78 -16.25 10.87
C SER A 238 -1.91 -15.00 10.74
N GLU A 239 -0.73 -15.08 11.34
CA GLU A 239 0.35 -14.12 11.23
C GLU A 239 1.65 -14.86 10.95
N THR A 240 2.43 -14.32 10.02
CA THR A 240 3.85 -14.66 9.88
C THR A 240 4.65 -13.39 9.93
N SER A 241 5.87 -13.43 10.44
CA SER A 241 6.73 -12.24 10.53
C SER A 241 8.20 -12.59 10.54
N ALA A 242 9.01 -11.61 10.16
CA ALA A 242 10.46 -11.67 10.31
C ALA A 242 10.99 -10.29 10.73
N THR A 243 12.10 -10.29 11.45
CA THR A 243 12.77 -9.06 11.92
C THR A 243 14.08 -8.88 11.19
N HIS A 244 14.31 -7.68 10.70
CA HIS A 244 15.48 -7.31 9.92
C HIS A 244 16.12 -6.03 10.44
N ARG A 245 17.42 -5.90 10.23
CA ARG A 245 18.13 -4.64 10.43
C ARG A 245 18.36 -4.00 9.06
N CYS A 246 17.83 -2.81 8.88
CA CYS A 246 17.93 -2.02 7.64
C CYS A 246 18.48 -0.64 7.94
N GLN A 247 19.60 -0.26 7.31
CA GLN A 247 20.25 1.05 7.50
C GLN A 247 20.51 1.41 8.99
N GLY A 248 20.87 0.40 9.79
CA GLY A 248 21.12 0.57 11.23
C GLY A 248 19.88 0.50 12.12
N GLN A 249 18.68 0.53 11.55
CA GLN A 249 17.38 0.51 12.23
C GLN A 249 16.79 -0.90 12.30
N HIS A 250 15.94 -1.16 13.30
CA HIS A 250 15.27 -2.44 13.47
C HIS A 250 13.83 -2.36 12.98
N TRP A 251 13.48 -3.30 12.12
CA TRP A 251 12.16 -3.42 11.53
C TRP A 251 11.65 -4.84 11.65
N SER A 252 10.36 -5.04 11.89
CA SER A 252 9.69 -6.31 11.67
C SER A 252 8.62 -6.17 10.59
N PHE A 253 8.53 -7.19 9.76
CA PHE A 253 7.58 -7.25 8.64
C PHE A 253 6.60 -8.36 8.90
N HIS A 254 5.34 -8.02 8.96
CA HIS A 254 4.25 -8.92 9.32
C HIS A 254 3.32 -9.13 8.16
N ARG A 255 2.90 -10.36 7.95
CA ARG A 255 1.82 -10.73 7.06
C ARG A 255 0.70 -11.34 7.87
N PHE A 256 -0.41 -10.65 7.94
CA PHE A 256 -1.65 -11.13 8.57
C PHE A 256 -2.62 -11.60 7.49
N ARG A 257 -3.29 -12.74 7.69
CA ARG A 257 -4.29 -13.30 6.77
C ARG A 257 -5.57 -13.69 7.49
N ARG A 258 -6.69 -13.54 6.80
CA ARG A 258 -8.02 -13.96 7.24
C ARG A 258 -8.39 -15.33 6.76
#